data_7d58533df5a04ee599e0d25500705eb7
#
_entry.id   7d58533df5a04ee599e0d25500705eb7
#
_cell.length_a   1.000
_cell.length_b   1.000
_cell.length_c   1.000
_cell.angle_alpha   90.00
_cell.angle_beta   90.00
_cell.angle_gamma   90.00
#
_symmetry.space_group_name_H-M   'P 1'
#
loop_
_entity.id
_entity.type
_entity.pdbx_description
1 polymer ?
#
loop_
_entity_poly.entity_id
_entity_poly.type
_entity_poly.pdbx_seq_one_letter_code
_entity_poly.pdbx_strand_id
1 'polypeptide(L)'
;MLDASFCVEALEVAIARYGKPEIMNTDQGRQYTGAGWITTLTNADIKTSLDGRGRYLDNIFIERLWRSLKPEAVYLQKITDGFQAKRIIDNWIECCNSERPHTALDKRTPDIAYFGQAETRKPA
;
A
#
# COMPACT_ATOMS: atom_id res chain seq x y z
N MET A 1 12.54 14.89 8.63
CA MET A 1 11.33 14.71 9.43
C MET A 1 10.16 14.27 8.55
N LEU A 2 9.43 13.27 9.00
CA LEU A 2 8.28 12.82 8.26
C LEU A 2 7.11 13.76 8.49
N ASP A 3 6.57 14.25 7.38
CA ASP A 3 5.40 15.10 7.40
C ASP A 3 4.20 14.25 7.01
N ALA A 4 3.11 14.36 7.77
CA ALA A 4 1.91 13.59 7.49
C ALA A 4 1.25 13.97 6.17
N SER A 5 1.59 15.11 5.61
CA SER A 5 0.93 15.59 4.39
C SER A 5 1.08 14.64 3.21
N PHE A 6 2.24 14.00 3.03
CA PHE A 6 2.38 13.09 1.90
C PHE A 6 1.59 11.79 2.11
N CYS A 7 1.37 11.38 3.36
CA CYS A 7 0.51 10.23 3.65
C CYS A 7 -0.94 10.57 3.33
N VAL A 8 -1.38 11.76 3.71
CA VAL A 8 -2.73 12.25 3.39
C VAL A 8 -2.93 12.33 1.88
N GLU A 9 -1.93 12.84 1.17
CA GLU A 9 -1.98 12.95 -0.27
C GLU A 9 -2.10 11.58 -0.94
N ALA A 10 -1.31 10.62 -0.47
CA ALA A 10 -1.38 9.26 -1.00
C ALA A 10 -2.75 8.64 -0.76
N LEU A 11 -3.32 8.86 0.43
CA LEU A 11 -4.64 8.36 0.76
C LEU A 11 -5.70 8.99 -0.14
N GLU A 12 -5.63 10.29 -0.37
CA GLU A 12 -6.59 10.98 -1.21
C GLU A 12 -6.53 10.50 -2.66
N VAL A 13 -5.34 10.26 -3.17
CA VAL A 13 -5.17 9.71 -4.52
C VAL A 13 -5.79 8.31 -4.59
N ALA A 14 -5.54 7.49 -3.61
CA ALA A 14 -6.08 6.13 -3.59
C ALA A 14 -7.61 6.15 -3.54
N ILE A 15 -8.19 7.01 -2.71
CA ILE A 15 -9.65 7.15 -2.63
C ILE A 15 -10.23 7.59 -3.97
N ALA A 16 -9.58 8.53 -4.64
CA ALA A 16 -10.06 9.03 -5.92
C ALA A 16 -10.02 7.96 -7.00
N ARG A 17 -9.06 7.06 -6.95
CA ARG A 17 -8.90 6.02 -7.98
C ARG A 17 -9.71 4.77 -7.71
N TYR A 18 -9.84 4.38 -6.46
CA TYR A 18 -10.41 3.07 -6.10
C TYR A 18 -11.64 3.15 -5.21
N GLY A 19 -12.02 4.35 -4.81
CA GLY A 19 -13.10 4.53 -3.85
C GLY A 19 -12.59 4.42 -2.42
N LYS A 20 -13.44 4.77 -1.47
CA LYS A 20 -13.04 4.73 -0.07
C LYS A 20 -13.19 3.34 0.51
N PRO A 21 -12.25 2.90 1.37
CA PRO A 21 -12.44 1.66 2.12
C PRO A 21 -13.41 1.89 3.27
N GLU A 22 -13.93 0.81 3.83
CA GLU A 22 -14.75 0.92 5.03
C GLU A 22 -13.88 1.22 6.24
N ILE A 23 -12.74 0.59 6.32
CA ILE A 23 -11.83 0.69 7.46
C ILE A 23 -10.42 0.90 6.93
N MET A 24 -9.70 1.84 7.52
CA MET A 24 -8.29 2.05 7.24
C MET A 24 -7.48 1.64 8.46
N ASN A 25 -6.62 0.65 8.29
CA ASN A 25 -5.76 0.16 9.37
C ASN A 25 -4.35 0.70 9.21
N THR A 26 -3.78 1.20 10.30
CA THR A 26 -2.39 1.66 10.32
C THR A 26 -1.74 1.25 11.64
N ASP A 27 -0.42 1.42 11.71
CA ASP A 27 0.25 1.31 13.00
C ASP A 27 0.10 2.65 13.75
N GLN A 28 0.78 2.80 14.87
CA GLN A 28 0.70 4.00 15.68
C GLN A 28 1.80 5.02 15.36
N GLY A 29 2.28 5.01 14.11
CA GLY A 29 3.24 6.00 13.67
C GLY A 29 2.69 7.42 13.78
N ARG A 30 3.58 8.39 13.98
CA ARG A 30 3.18 9.78 14.19
C ARG A 30 2.32 10.34 13.08
N GLN A 31 2.62 9.97 11.84
CA GLN A 31 1.89 10.47 10.70
C GLN A 31 0.44 9.96 10.67
N TYR A 32 0.14 8.88 11.36
CA TYR A 32 -1.19 8.27 11.38
C TYR A 32 -1.98 8.58 12.65
N THR A 33 -1.34 9.20 13.62
CA THR A 33 -2.03 9.60 14.86
C THR A 33 -2.30 11.10 14.90
N GLY A 34 -1.78 11.83 13.93
CA GLY A 34 -1.94 13.27 13.86
C GLY A 34 -3.32 13.70 13.37
N ALA A 35 -3.63 14.96 13.63
CA ALA A 35 -4.94 15.51 13.30
C ALA A 35 -5.24 15.48 11.80
N GLY A 36 -4.24 15.75 10.96
CA GLY A 36 -4.45 15.80 9.52
C GLY A 36 -4.92 14.49 8.93
N TRP A 37 -4.28 13.41 9.34
CA TRP A 37 -4.65 12.07 8.87
C TRP A 37 -6.04 11.69 9.38
N ILE A 38 -6.26 11.85 10.67
CA ILE A 38 -7.55 11.47 11.30
C ILE A 38 -8.69 12.30 10.73
N THR A 39 -8.48 13.61 10.52
CA THR A 39 -9.49 14.46 9.93
C THR A 39 -9.86 14.01 8.51
N THR A 40 -8.86 13.64 7.72
CA THR A 40 -9.09 13.16 6.36
C THR A 40 -9.96 11.90 6.36
N LEU A 41 -9.66 10.96 7.25
CA LEU A 41 -10.45 9.73 7.35
C LEU A 41 -11.87 10.02 7.82
N THR A 42 -12.00 10.89 8.82
CA THR A 42 -13.30 11.25 9.36
C THR A 42 -14.18 11.94 8.32
N ASN A 43 -13.60 12.87 7.57
CA ASN A 43 -14.33 13.58 6.53
C ASN A 43 -14.76 12.68 5.39
N ALA A 44 -14.03 11.61 5.14
CA ALA A 44 -14.38 10.63 4.13
C ALA A 44 -15.28 9.52 4.66
N ASP A 45 -15.63 9.58 5.94
CA ASP A 45 -16.46 8.57 6.60
C ASP A 45 -15.81 7.18 6.56
N ILE A 46 -14.52 7.15 6.82
CA ILE A 46 -13.73 5.92 6.88
C ILE A 46 -13.42 5.62 8.34
N LYS A 47 -13.68 4.40 8.78
CA LYS A 47 -13.38 4.00 10.15
C LYS A 47 -11.89 3.78 10.30
N THR A 48 -11.35 4.17 11.45
CA THR A 48 -9.93 4.04 11.74
C THR A 48 -9.68 2.81 12.61
N SER A 49 -8.66 2.04 12.25
CA SER A 49 -8.20 0.92 13.05
C SER A 49 -6.70 1.10 13.27
N LEU A 50 -6.26 1.03 14.52
CA LEU A 50 -4.85 1.17 14.85
C LEU A 50 -4.33 -0.12 15.45
N ASP A 51 -3.14 -0.54 15.00
CA ASP A 51 -2.47 -1.70 15.59
C ASP A 51 -2.10 -1.39 17.02
N GLY A 52 -2.25 -2.36 17.91
CA GLY A 52 -1.94 -2.18 19.31
C GLY A 52 -0.45 -1.98 19.55
N ARG A 53 -0.13 -1.28 20.62
CA ARG A 53 1.26 -1.06 20.99
C ARG A 53 1.93 -2.43 21.28
N GLY A 54 3.10 -2.64 20.72
CA GLY A 54 3.82 -3.89 20.87
C GLY A 54 3.25 -5.05 20.05
N ARG A 55 2.23 -4.80 19.26
CA ARG A 55 1.58 -5.82 18.44
C ARG A 55 2.20 -5.88 17.06
N TYR A 56 3.49 -6.18 16.99
CA TYR A 56 4.20 -6.21 15.70
C TYR A 56 3.63 -7.24 14.73
N LEU A 57 2.94 -8.26 15.22
CA LEU A 57 2.33 -9.24 14.34
C LEU A 57 1.19 -8.65 13.51
N ASP A 58 0.61 -7.54 13.95
CA ASP A 58 -0.43 -6.87 13.20
C ASP A 58 0.10 -6.28 11.88
N ASN A 59 1.43 -6.10 11.78
CA ASN A 59 2.07 -5.56 10.59
C ASN A 59 2.77 -6.61 9.74
N ILE A 60 2.55 -7.89 10.02
CA ILE A 60 3.33 -8.96 9.39
C ILE A 60 3.20 -8.97 7.87
N PHE A 61 2.04 -8.60 7.34
CA PHE A 61 1.83 -8.62 5.89
C PHE A 61 2.61 -7.52 5.19
N ILE A 62 2.60 -6.32 5.74
CA ILE A 62 3.36 -5.22 5.14
C ILE A 62 4.86 -5.44 5.30
N GLU A 63 5.29 -6.03 6.41
CA GLU A 63 6.69 -6.35 6.60
C GLU A 63 7.17 -7.41 5.62
N ARG A 64 6.33 -8.38 5.31
CA ARG A 64 6.67 -9.38 4.30
C ARG A 64 6.82 -8.75 2.93
N LEU A 65 5.97 -7.77 2.61
CA LEU A 65 6.11 -7.03 1.37
C LEU A 65 7.46 -6.31 1.32
N TRP A 66 7.86 -5.68 2.42
CA TRP A 66 9.16 -4.99 2.49
C TRP A 66 10.31 -5.96 2.26
N ARG A 67 10.22 -7.17 2.78
CA ARG A 67 11.28 -8.16 2.60
C ARG A 67 11.48 -8.57 1.14
N SER A 68 10.42 -8.51 0.36
CA SER A 68 10.53 -8.79 -1.07
C SER A 68 10.98 -7.56 -1.85
N LEU A 69 10.40 -6.41 -1.53
CA LEU A 69 10.70 -5.18 -2.25
C LEU A 69 12.17 -4.78 -2.14
N LYS A 70 12.70 -4.78 -0.93
CA LYS A 70 14.04 -4.28 -0.71
C LYS A 70 15.10 -5.09 -1.47
N PRO A 71 15.19 -6.42 -1.31
CA PRO A 71 16.22 -7.15 -2.05
C PRO A 71 15.94 -7.25 -3.54
N GLU A 72 14.69 -7.30 -3.97
CA GLU A 72 14.36 -7.49 -5.38
C GLU A 72 14.41 -6.21 -6.20
N ALA A 73 14.11 -5.07 -5.61
CA ALA A 73 14.04 -3.83 -6.35
C ALA A 73 15.04 -2.80 -5.87
N VAL A 74 15.14 -2.62 -4.56
CA VAL A 74 15.94 -1.51 -4.01
C VAL A 74 17.41 -1.84 -3.98
N TYR A 75 17.78 -3.01 -3.45
CA TYR A 75 19.20 -3.35 -3.26
C TYR A 75 19.91 -3.75 -4.52
N LEU A 76 19.20 -4.26 -5.51
CA LEU A 76 19.81 -4.71 -6.77
C LEU A 76 20.17 -3.55 -7.69
N GLN A 77 19.66 -2.38 -7.45
CA GLN A 77 19.86 -1.25 -8.34
C GLN A 77 20.44 -0.07 -7.61
N LYS A 78 21.29 0.66 -8.31
CA LYS A 78 21.87 1.88 -7.76
C LYS A 78 20.88 3.00 -7.96
N ILE A 79 20.23 3.39 -6.88
CA ILE A 79 19.23 4.45 -6.91
C ILE A 79 19.93 5.77 -6.60
N THR A 80 19.87 6.71 -7.52
CA THR A 80 20.57 7.97 -7.40
C THR A 80 19.67 9.16 -7.10
N ASP A 81 18.36 9.03 -7.34
CA ASP A 81 17.45 10.12 -7.03
C ASP A 81 16.03 9.59 -6.80
N GLY A 82 15.14 10.50 -6.37
CA GLY A 82 13.77 10.13 -6.05
C GLY A 82 12.94 9.68 -7.23
N PHE A 83 13.19 10.24 -8.41
CA PHE A 83 12.45 9.83 -9.61
C PHE A 83 12.79 8.40 -10.00
N GLN A 84 14.06 8.06 -9.91
CA GLN A 84 14.49 6.70 -10.20
C GLN A 84 13.91 5.72 -9.18
N ALA A 85 13.93 6.09 -7.90
CA ALA A 85 13.36 5.26 -6.85
C ALA A 85 11.87 5.01 -7.10
N LYS A 86 11.12 6.06 -7.41
CA LYS A 86 9.70 5.94 -7.67
C LYS A 86 9.42 5.02 -8.84
N ARG A 87 10.16 5.17 -9.93
CA ARG A 87 9.98 4.34 -11.11
C ARG A 87 10.25 2.86 -10.82
N ILE A 88 11.33 2.58 -10.10
CA ILE A 88 11.70 1.22 -9.77
C ILE A 88 10.64 0.57 -8.88
N ILE A 89 10.20 1.29 -7.86
CA ILE A 89 9.19 0.79 -6.93
C ILE A 89 7.85 0.62 -7.62
N ASP A 90 7.44 1.59 -8.43
CA ASP A 90 6.18 1.49 -9.18
C ASP A 90 6.17 0.28 -10.10
N ASN A 91 7.26 0.05 -10.82
CA ASN A 91 7.37 -1.10 -11.71
C ASN A 91 7.32 -2.41 -10.94
N TRP A 92 7.99 -2.46 -9.80
CA TRP A 92 8.00 -3.67 -8.99
C TRP A 92 6.60 -3.98 -8.45
N ILE A 93 5.89 -2.96 -7.96
CA ILE A 93 4.54 -3.14 -7.43
C ILE A 93 3.58 -3.55 -8.55
N GLU A 94 3.71 -2.96 -9.72
CA GLU A 94 2.90 -3.32 -10.88
C GLU A 94 3.10 -4.78 -11.24
N CYS A 95 4.35 -5.24 -11.29
CA CYS A 95 4.65 -6.63 -11.58
C CYS A 95 4.06 -7.55 -10.51
N CYS A 96 4.19 -7.17 -9.23
CA CYS A 96 3.68 -7.96 -8.13
C CYS A 96 2.15 -8.09 -8.22
N ASN A 97 1.46 -7.02 -8.61
CA ASN A 97 0.00 -7.01 -8.68
C ASN A 97 -0.57 -7.71 -9.90
N SER A 98 0.10 -7.57 -11.04
CA SER A 98 -0.50 -7.99 -12.32
C SER A 98 0.13 -9.23 -12.92
N GLU A 99 1.33 -9.60 -12.52
CA GLU A 99 2.05 -10.70 -13.17
C GLU A 99 2.48 -11.82 -12.23
N ARG A 100 2.72 -11.50 -10.97
CA ARG A 100 3.25 -12.49 -10.02
C ARG A 100 2.14 -13.25 -9.32
N PRO A 101 2.08 -14.59 -9.47
CA PRO A 101 1.12 -15.39 -8.73
C PRO A 101 1.52 -15.49 -7.26
N HIS A 102 0.54 -15.54 -6.38
CA HIS A 102 0.75 -15.61 -4.94
C HIS A 102 0.09 -16.87 -4.38
N THR A 103 0.85 -17.63 -3.61
CA THR A 103 0.33 -18.88 -3.03
C THR A 103 -0.89 -18.62 -2.15
N ALA A 104 -0.87 -17.57 -1.37
CA ALA A 104 -1.98 -17.22 -0.48
C ALA A 104 -3.26 -16.87 -1.23
N LEU A 105 -3.17 -16.60 -2.54
CA LEU A 105 -4.30 -16.26 -3.38
C LEU A 105 -4.59 -17.37 -4.40
N ASP A 106 -4.28 -18.60 -4.05
CA ASP A 106 -4.46 -19.77 -4.94
C ASP A 106 -3.71 -19.59 -6.26
N LYS A 107 -2.50 -19.03 -6.17
CA LYS A 107 -1.61 -18.76 -7.30
C LYS A 107 -2.19 -17.75 -8.29
N ARG A 108 -3.14 -16.95 -7.86
CA ARG A 108 -3.63 -15.83 -8.65
C ARG A 108 -2.79 -14.59 -8.36
N THR A 109 -2.83 -13.64 -9.29
CA THR A 109 -2.21 -12.34 -9.02
C THR A 109 -3.12 -11.53 -8.09
N PRO A 110 -2.57 -10.56 -7.36
CA PRO A 110 -3.41 -9.67 -6.55
C PRO A 110 -4.49 -8.96 -7.34
N ASP A 111 -4.22 -8.54 -8.57
CA ASP A 111 -5.23 -7.88 -9.40
C ASP A 111 -6.42 -8.79 -9.66
N ILE A 112 -6.16 -10.03 -10.03
CA ILE A 112 -7.24 -10.99 -10.28
C ILE A 112 -8.02 -11.25 -9.00
N ALA A 113 -7.32 -11.43 -7.89
CA ALA A 113 -7.98 -11.70 -6.61
C ALA A 113 -8.83 -10.53 -6.14
N TYR A 114 -8.35 -9.30 -6.33
CA TYR A 114 -9.03 -8.11 -5.86
C TYR A 114 -10.22 -7.75 -6.75
N PHE A 115 -10.03 -7.76 -8.06
CA PHE A 115 -11.06 -7.34 -8.99
C PHE A 115 -11.99 -8.49 -9.43
N GLY A 116 -11.54 -9.72 -9.28
CA GLY A 116 -12.37 -10.89 -9.57
C GLY A 116 -12.48 -11.19 -11.05
N GLN A 117 -13.53 -11.93 -11.41
CA GLN A 117 -13.74 -12.36 -12.79
C GLN A 117 -13.90 -11.19 -13.77
N ALA A 118 -14.44 -10.11 -13.29
CA ALA A 118 -14.60 -8.92 -14.14
C ALA A 118 -13.26 -8.44 -14.68
N GLU A 119 -12.21 -8.72 -13.97
CA GLU A 119 -10.91 -8.22 -14.32
C GLU A 119 -10.20 -9.00 -15.38
N THR A 120 -10.67 -10.19 -15.64
CA THR A 120 -10.13 -10.94 -16.76
C THR A 120 -10.41 -10.23 -18.08
N ARG A 121 -11.34 -9.28 -18.05
CA ARG A 121 -11.70 -8.48 -19.22
C ARG A 121 -11.12 -7.09 -19.18
N LYS A 122 -10.25 -6.84 -18.25
CA LYS A 122 -9.60 -5.55 -18.10
C LYS A 122 -8.87 -5.19 -19.39
N PRO A 123 -9.03 -3.97 -19.87
CA PRO A 123 -8.27 -3.53 -21.05
C PRO A 123 -6.79 -3.58 -20.72
N ALA A 124 -6.05 -3.97 -21.69
CA ALA A 124 -4.60 -4.10 -21.51
C ALA A 124 -3.97 -2.75 -21.22
#